data_b43285143d58ea8551f7d838b9cfd67a
#
_entry.id   b43285143d58ea8551f7d838b9cfd67a
#
_cell.length_a   1.000
_cell.length_b   1.000
_cell.length_c   1.000
_cell.angle_alpha   90.00
_cell.angle_beta   90.00
_cell.angle_gamma   90.00
#
_symmetry.space_group_name_H-M   'P 1'
#
loop_
_entity.id
_entity.type
_entity.pdbx_description
1 polymer ?
#
loop_
_entity_poly.entity_id
_entity_poly.type
_entity_poly.pdbx_seq_one_letter_code
_entity_poly.pdbx_strand_id
1 'polypeptide(L)'
;MSKMIKWTRRFLMILLFCAAVLTTYQGISGVEAMSLTTYFQPDEHNEQEHKLKPMEVAYKFLQRMTNIDLKISSSEKVSGTPPTLEESVDWTQYPSKEVIATGYTAGYESTGKNPGHPEFGITYSGVKVTRDLYSTVAADLNVFPIGTILFIPGYGYGVVADKGGAIKGNKVDLYYETVEEVYEKWGKKKLEVYVIEKGDGKLTEEKLKALNENESMQVFRQQYIQSKSQ
;
A
#
# COMPACT_ATOMS: atom_id res chain seq x y z
N MET A 1 58.21 -18.45 27.63
CA MET A 1 57.16 -17.82 28.48
C MET A 1 56.41 -16.68 27.83
N SER A 2 57.01 -15.79 27.01
CA SER A 2 56.31 -14.60 26.44
C SER A 2 55.22 -14.92 25.40
N LYS A 3 55.32 -15.99 24.62
CA LYS A 3 54.30 -16.37 23.59
C LYS A 3 53.04 -16.95 24.21
N MET A 4 53.12 -17.69 25.26
CA MET A 4 51.97 -18.24 26.01
C MET A 4 51.12 -17.13 26.63
N ILE A 5 51.76 -16.15 27.29
CA ILE A 5 51.08 -15.01 27.91
C ILE A 5 50.31 -14.16 26.84
N LYS A 6 50.87 -14.00 25.63
CA LYS A 6 50.20 -13.31 24.55
C LYS A 6 48.99 -14.10 24.00
N TRP A 7 49.07 -15.43 23.99
CA TRP A 7 47.98 -16.30 23.55
C TRP A 7 46.84 -16.32 24.57
N THR A 8 47.17 -16.40 25.86
CA THR A 8 46.15 -16.36 26.93
C THR A 8 45.44 -15.01 26.98
N ARG A 9 46.12 -13.88 26.76
CA ARG A 9 45.47 -12.55 26.65
C ARG A 9 44.53 -12.45 25.44
N ARG A 10 44.94 -13.01 24.30
CA ARG A 10 44.06 -13.02 23.11
C ARG A 10 42.83 -13.88 23.33
N PHE A 11 42.99 -15.04 23.94
CA PHE A 11 41.88 -15.94 24.26
C PHE A 11 40.91 -15.29 25.26
N LEU A 12 41.43 -14.64 26.28
CA LEU A 12 40.61 -13.92 27.26
C LEU A 12 39.83 -12.76 26.62
N MET A 13 40.45 -12.01 25.70
CA MET A 13 39.79 -10.93 24.99
C MET A 13 38.66 -11.44 24.07
N ILE A 14 38.86 -12.58 23.40
CA ILE A 14 37.81 -13.20 22.56
C ILE A 14 36.65 -13.65 23.44
N LEU A 15 36.94 -14.25 24.60
CA LEU A 15 35.89 -14.72 25.51
C LEU A 15 35.08 -13.56 26.10
N LEU A 16 35.72 -12.45 26.46
CA LEU A 16 35.06 -11.23 26.92
C LEU A 16 34.23 -10.57 25.80
N PHE A 17 34.72 -10.58 24.56
CA PHE A 17 33.99 -10.07 23.42
C PHE A 17 32.73 -10.91 23.15
N CYS A 18 32.83 -12.25 23.16
CA CYS A 18 31.66 -13.13 23.01
C CYS A 18 30.64 -12.92 24.14
N ALA A 19 31.09 -12.75 25.38
CA ALA A 19 30.22 -12.47 26.52
C ALA A 19 29.51 -11.11 26.35
N ALA A 20 30.21 -10.07 25.89
CA ALA A 20 29.62 -8.76 25.61
C ALA A 20 28.59 -8.84 24.49
N VAL A 21 28.85 -9.56 23.39
CA VAL A 21 27.91 -9.78 22.30
C VAL A 21 26.66 -10.51 22.80
N LEU A 22 26.81 -11.56 23.59
CA LEU A 22 25.68 -12.31 24.15
C LEU A 22 24.84 -11.43 25.09
N THR A 23 25.44 -10.62 25.96
CA THR A 23 24.70 -9.72 26.86
C THR A 23 23.98 -8.61 26.08
N THR A 24 24.62 -8.08 25.02
CA THR A 24 24.01 -7.08 24.16
C THR A 24 22.83 -7.70 23.38
N TYR A 25 23.03 -8.89 22.85
CA TYR A 25 21.97 -9.64 22.16
C TYR A 25 20.78 -9.92 23.09
N GLN A 26 21.06 -10.39 24.33
CA GLN A 26 20.02 -10.60 25.35
C GLN A 26 19.26 -9.29 25.69
N GLY A 27 19.99 -8.18 25.77
CA GLY A 27 19.44 -6.85 26.04
C GLY A 27 18.52 -6.35 24.92
N ILE A 28 18.83 -6.65 23.66
CA ILE A 28 18.08 -6.19 22.48
C ILE A 28 16.96 -7.17 22.12
N SER A 29 17.22 -8.48 22.09
CA SER A 29 16.26 -9.49 21.64
C SER A 29 15.31 -9.98 22.74
N GLY A 30 15.61 -9.77 24.01
CA GLY A 30 14.84 -10.31 25.13
C GLY A 30 14.93 -11.84 25.30
N VAL A 31 15.80 -12.50 24.53
CA VAL A 31 16.00 -13.96 24.55
C VAL A 31 17.14 -14.29 25.49
N GLU A 32 16.91 -15.13 26.49
CA GLU A 32 17.97 -15.60 27.37
C GLU A 32 18.99 -16.47 26.63
N ALA A 33 20.29 -16.30 26.91
CA ALA A 33 21.36 -17.06 26.25
C ALA A 33 21.20 -18.58 26.40
N MET A 34 20.51 -19.03 27.44
CA MET A 34 20.22 -20.45 27.70
C MET A 34 19.21 -21.03 26.72
N SER A 35 18.34 -20.21 26.10
CA SER A 35 17.38 -20.66 25.09
C SER A 35 18.02 -20.91 23.72
N LEU A 36 19.24 -20.40 23.49
CA LEU A 36 19.98 -20.64 22.24
C LEU A 36 20.53 -22.07 22.16
N THR A 37 20.84 -22.70 23.29
CA THR A 37 21.34 -24.09 23.30
C THR A 37 20.26 -25.08 22.91
N THR A 38 19.00 -24.81 23.24
CA THR A 38 17.85 -25.63 22.83
C THR A 38 17.55 -25.50 21.31
N TYR A 39 18.00 -24.41 20.70
CA TYR A 39 17.79 -24.15 19.26
C TYR A 39 18.72 -24.98 18.35
N PHE A 40 19.86 -25.43 18.91
CA PHE A 40 20.86 -26.20 18.17
C PHE A 40 20.82 -27.71 18.45
N GLN A 41 19.87 -28.19 19.27
CA GLN A 41 19.62 -29.61 19.41
C GLN A 41 18.63 -30.05 18.33
N PRO A 42 18.97 -30.99 17.46
CA PRO A 42 18.03 -31.55 16.48
C PRO A 42 17.04 -32.45 17.21
N ASP A 43 15.87 -31.93 17.55
CA ASP A 43 14.75 -32.73 17.98
C ASP A 43 14.06 -33.34 16.78
N GLU A 44 14.09 -34.66 16.67
CA GLU A 44 13.51 -35.48 15.59
C GLU A 44 11.97 -35.50 15.52
N HIS A 45 11.25 -34.72 16.33
CA HIS A 45 9.79 -34.67 16.33
C HIS A 45 9.25 -33.27 16.60
N ASN A 46 9.05 -32.45 15.57
CA ASN A 46 7.91 -31.54 15.37
C ASN A 46 8.15 -30.49 14.29
N GLU A 47 7.80 -30.79 13.05
CA GLU A 47 7.91 -29.82 11.93
C GLU A 47 6.95 -28.61 12.05
N GLN A 48 5.99 -28.60 12.97
CA GLN A 48 5.02 -27.52 13.11
C GLN A 48 5.41 -26.41 14.10
N GLU A 49 6.29 -26.66 15.08
CA GLU A 49 6.70 -25.63 16.05
C GLU A 49 7.78 -24.66 15.54
N HIS A 50 8.57 -25.03 14.55
CA HIS A 50 9.67 -24.20 14.05
C HIS A 50 9.24 -22.95 13.27
N LYS A 51 8.03 -22.90 12.77
CA LYS A 51 7.54 -21.71 11.99
C LYS A 51 7.07 -20.55 12.86
N LEU A 52 6.75 -20.77 14.12
CA LEU A 52 6.18 -19.73 15.00
C LEU A 52 7.25 -18.99 15.84
N LYS A 53 8.40 -19.61 16.12
CA LYS A 53 9.46 -19.02 16.95
C LYS A 53 10.06 -17.71 16.41
N PRO A 54 10.34 -17.54 15.10
CA PRO A 54 10.83 -16.26 14.56
C PRO A 54 9.80 -15.14 14.68
N MET A 55 8.52 -15.47 14.58
CA MET A 55 7.43 -14.51 14.68
C MET A 55 7.19 -14.05 16.11
N GLU A 56 7.39 -14.92 17.09
CA GLU A 56 7.31 -14.58 18.51
C GLU A 56 8.46 -13.67 18.97
N VAL A 57 9.66 -13.90 18.44
CA VAL A 57 10.82 -13.02 18.68
C VAL A 57 10.62 -11.63 18.06
N ALA A 58 10.14 -11.58 16.83
CA ALA A 58 9.81 -10.33 16.16
C ALA A 58 8.69 -9.56 16.89
N TYR A 59 7.68 -10.27 17.40
CA TYR A 59 6.62 -9.69 18.19
C TYR A 59 7.10 -9.09 19.52
N LYS A 60 7.93 -9.81 20.28
CA LYS A 60 8.53 -9.30 21.52
C LYS A 60 9.42 -8.10 21.28
N PHE A 61 10.11 -8.06 20.14
CA PHE A 61 10.93 -6.91 19.72
C PHE A 61 10.05 -5.68 19.44
N LEU A 62 8.96 -5.84 18.68
CA LEU A 62 8.00 -4.78 18.36
C LEU A 62 7.30 -4.25 19.63
N GLN A 63 6.86 -5.13 20.52
CA GLN A 63 6.24 -4.76 21.79
C GLN A 63 7.17 -3.89 22.65
N ARG A 64 8.47 -4.20 22.65
CA ARG A 64 9.48 -3.43 23.39
C ARG A 64 9.75 -2.04 22.79
N MET A 65 9.68 -1.93 21.45
CA MET A 65 9.91 -0.67 20.74
C MET A 65 8.72 0.28 20.82
N THR A 66 7.51 -0.24 20.91
CA THR A 66 6.28 0.57 20.85
C THR A 66 5.67 0.88 22.21
N ASN A 67 6.09 0.20 23.27
CA ASN A 67 5.50 0.25 24.62
C ASN A 67 3.96 0.05 24.61
N ILE A 68 3.43 -0.60 23.58
CA ILE A 68 2.01 -0.89 23.38
C ILE A 68 1.82 -2.37 23.74
N ASP A 69 0.93 -2.63 24.67
CA ASP A 69 0.52 -4.00 25.07
C ASP A 69 -0.41 -4.57 23.98
N LEU A 70 0.18 -4.94 22.84
CA LEU A 70 -0.55 -5.60 21.75
C LEU A 70 -0.81 -7.04 22.18
N LYS A 71 -2.01 -7.30 22.73
CA LYS A 71 -2.53 -8.66 22.91
C LYS A 71 -2.78 -9.27 21.53
N ILE A 72 -1.74 -9.84 20.90
CA ILE A 72 -1.96 -10.75 19.77
C ILE A 72 -2.37 -12.09 20.35
N SER A 73 -3.66 -12.30 20.47
CA SER A 73 -4.23 -13.63 20.74
C SER A 73 -4.10 -14.43 19.44
N SER A 74 -3.14 -15.35 19.38
CA SER A 74 -2.89 -16.20 18.22
C SER A 74 -3.95 -17.28 17.97
N SER A 75 -5.06 -17.29 18.73
CA SER A 75 -6.11 -18.29 18.63
C SER A 75 -7.50 -17.75 18.37
N GLU A 76 -7.70 -16.44 18.35
CA GLU A 76 -8.96 -15.87 17.89
C GLU A 76 -8.88 -15.64 16.39
N LYS A 77 -9.56 -16.51 15.61
CA LYS A 77 -9.89 -16.16 14.23
C LYS A 77 -10.62 -14.82 14.30
N VAL A 78 -9.95 -13.75 13.88
CA VAL A 78 -10.64 -12.48 13.62
C VAL A 78 -11.62 -12.77 12.49
N SER A 79 -12.83 -13.20 12.88
CA SER A 79 -13.96 -13.41 11.98
C SER A 79 -14.58 -12.04 11.67
N GLY A 80 -13.82 -11.20 10.97
CA GLY A 80 -14.27 -9.94 10.46
C GLY A 80 -13.67 -9.72 9.07
N THR A 81 -14.47 -9.35 8.10
CA THR A 81 -13.98 -8.80 6.85
C THR A 81 -13.15 -7.56 7.17
N PRO A 82 -11.92 -7.43 6.64
CA PRO A 82 -11.14 -6.20 6.83
C PRO A 82 -11.99 -5.01 6.39
N PRO A 83 -11.94 -3.87 7.11
CA PRO A 83 -12.72 -2.70 6.74
C PRO A 83 -12.36 -2.27 5.31
N THR A 84 -13.34 -1.78 4.59
CA THR A 84 -13.15 -1.22 3.25
C THR A 84 -12.38 0.10 3.34
N LEU A 85 -11.82 0.57 2.22
CA LEU A 85 -11.16 1.87 2.15
C LEU A 85 -12.10 2.99 2.62
N GLU A 86 -13.38 2.91 2.25
CA GLU A 86 -14.40 3.90 2.62
C GLU A 86 -14.64 3.96 4.13
N GLU A 87 -14.60 2.82 4.81
CA GLU A 87 -14.82 2.70 6.26
C GLU A 87 -13.58 2.98 7.10
N SER A 88 -12.40 2.90 6.49
CA SER A 88 -11.11 2.98 7.20
C SER A 88 -10.63 4.40 7.45
N VAL A 89 -11.20 5.39 6.76
CA VAL A 89 -10.76 6.79 6.80
C VAL A 89 -11.93 7.71 7.12
N ASP A 90 -11.71 8.65 8.01
CA ASP A 90 -12.64 9.77 8.21
C ASP A 90 -12.44 10.80 7.09
N TRP A 91 -13.29 10.73 6.07
CA TRP A 91 -13.23 11.58 4.90
C TRP A 91 -13.61 13.04 5.20
N THR A 92 -14.34 13.30 6.30
CA THR A 92 -14.79 14.66 6.66
C THR A 92 -13.65 15.62 6.98
N GLN A 93 -12.47 15.09 7.27
CA GLN A 93 -11.26 15.89 7.49
C GLN A 93 -10.67 16.50 6.21
N TYR A 94 -11.08 16.02 5.03
CA TYR A 94 -10.59 16.51 3.75
C TYR A 94 -11.55 17.52 3.13
N PRO A 95 -11.04 18.53 2.40
CA PRO A 95 -11.89 19.42 1.61
C PRO A 95 -12.70 18.61 0.61
N SER A 96 -14.02 18.84 0.59
CA SER A 96 -14.91 18.14 -0.32
C SER A 96 -15.47 19.06 -1.40
N LYS A 97 -15.92 18.46 -2.48
CA LYS A 97 -16.58 19.14 -3.58
C LYS A 97 -17.64 18.26 -4.22
N GLU A 98 -18.84 18.81 -4.40
CA GLU A 98 -19.89 18.15 -5.17
C GLU A 98 -19.57 18.22 -6.66
N VAL A 99 -19.59 17.05 -7.34
CA VAL A 99 -19.30 16.90 -8.76
C VAL A 99 -20.34 16.04 -9.46
N ILE A 100 -20.40 16.17 -10.79
CA ILE A 100 -21.04 15.18 -11.67
C ILE A 100 -19.93 14.26 -12.17
N ALA A 101 -20.02 12.98 -11.82
CA ALA A 101 -19.09 11.95 -12.23
C ALA A 101 -19.70 11.06 -13.29
N THR A 102 -19.00 10.90 -14.41
CA THR A 102 -19.31 10.00 -15.52
C THR A 102 -18.17 8.99 -15.68
N GLY A 103 -18.30 8.08 -16.62
CA GLY A 103 -17.24 7.13 -16.94
C GLY A 103 -16.85 7.18 -18.41
N TYR A 104 -15.59 6.91 -18.70
CA TYR A 104 -15.04 6.83 -20.06
C TYR A 104 -14.11 5.64 -20.21
N THR A 105 -13.83 5.26 -21.46
CA THR A 105 -12.84 4.23 -21.82
C THR A 105 -11.76 4.82 -22.71
N ALA A 106 -10.70 4.05 -22.99
CA ALA A 106 -9.70 4.44 -23.99
C ALA A 106 -10.22 4.30 -25.43
N GLY A 107 -11.37 3.66 -25.61
CA GLY A 107 -11.94 3.31 -26.92
C GLY A 107 -12.47 4.47 -27.75
N TYR A 108 -12.85 4.13 -28.97
CA TYR A 108 -13.30 5.09 -29.98
C TYR A 108 -14.51 5.93 -29.52
N GLU A 109 -15.42 5.32 -28.78
CA GLU A 109 -16.65 5.95 -28.26
C GLU A 109 -16.35 7.13 -27.29
N SER A 110 -15.22 7.09 -26.58
CA SER A 110 -14.84 8.14 -25.63
C SER A 110 -13.77 9.07 -26.18
N THR A 111 -12.80 8.54 -26.94
CA THR A 111 -11.59 9.26 -27.35
C THR A 111 -11.47 9.47 -28.86
N GLY A 112 -12.29 8.78 -29.66
CA GLY A 112 -12.15 8.73 -31.12
C GLY A 112 -10.93 7.95 -31.62
N LYS A 113 -10.24 7.21 -30.72
CA LYS A 113 -9.02 6.46 -31.03
C LYS A 113 -9.27 4.96 -30.94
N ASN A 114 -8.68 4.21 -31.86
CA ASN A 114 -8.73 2.73 -31.85
C ASN A 114 -7.40 2.15 -31.36
N PRO A 115 -7.38 0.89 -30.88
CA PRO A 115 -6.14 0.15 -30.66
C PRO A 115 -5.23 0.21 -31.89
N GLY A 116 -3.95 0.53 -31.68
CA GLY A 116 -2.99 0.77 -32.77
C GLY A 116 -2.72 2.25 -33.07
N HIS A 117 -3.57 3.16 -32.61
CA HIS A 117 -3.25 4.60 -32.66
C HIS A 117 -2.11 4.92 -31.67
N PRO A 118 -1.09 5.74 -32.04
CA PRO A 118 0.05 6.06 -31.17
C PRO A 118 -0.33 6.63 -29.80
N GLU A 119 -1.42 7.40 -29.75
CA GLU A 119 -1.92 7.99 -28.50
C GLU A 119 -3.10 7.22 -27.88
N PHE A 120 -3.34 5.96 -28.29
CA PHE A 120 -4.39 5.14 -27.68
C PHE A 120 -4.09 4.88 -26.19
N GLY A 121 -5.02 5.27 -25.33
CA GLY A 121 -4.85 5.11 -23.88
C GLY A 121 -3.82 6.04 -23.24
N ILE A 122 -3.37 7.08 -23.94
CA ILE A 122 -2.47 8.10 -23.37
C ILE A 122 -3.29 9.32 -22.97
N THR A 123 -3.15 9.74 -21.73
CA THR A 123 -3.83 10.91 -21.16
C THR A 123 -3.15 12.22 -21.55
N TYR A 124 -3.80 13.34 -21.25
CA TYR A 124 -3.22 14.68 -21.47
C TYR A 124 -1.89 14.90 -20.73
N SER A 125 -1.71 14.31 -19.55
CA SER A 125 -0.43 14.38 -18.80
C SER A 125 0.68 13.53 -19.40
N GLY A 126 0.37 12.66 -20.37
CA GLY A 126 1.30 11.72 -21.00
C GLY A 126 1.36 10.35 -20.32
N VAL A 127 0.70 10.15 -19.19
CA VAL A 127 0.64 8.83 -18.53
C VAL A 127 -0.43 7.96 -19.20
N LYS A 128 -0.22 6.64 -19.14
CA LYS A 128 -1.20 5.68 -19.63
C LYS A 128 -2.42 5.61 -18.72
N VAL A 129 -3.62 5.50 -19.30
CA VAL A 129 -4.83 5.26 -18.51
C VAL A 129 -4.69 3.98 -17.68
N THR A 130 -5.06 4.08 -16.41
CA THR A 130 -4.87 3.00 -15.45
C THR A 130 -6.11 2.86 -14.60
N ARG A 131 -6.59 1.62 -14.42
CA ARG A 131 -7.66 1.26 -13.50
C ARG A 131 -7.11 0.36 -12.40
N ASP A 132 -6.77 0.97 -11.27
CA ASP A 132 -6.18 0.32 -10.08
C ASP A 132 -6.72 1.03 -8.83
N LEU A 133 -6.17 0.79 -7.64
CA LEU A 133 -6.53 1.52 -6.41
C LEU A 133 -6.45 3.04 -6.63
N TYR A 134 -5.37 3.51 -7.25
CA TYR A 134 -5.24 4.87 -7.78
C TYR A 134 -5.41 4.82 -9.28
N SER A 135 -6.58 5.23 -9.74
CA SER A 135 -6.97 5.20 -11.15
C SER A 135 -6.83 6.58 -11.79
N THR A 136 -6.56 6.64 -13.10
CA THR A 136 -6.55 7.91 -13.83
C THR A 136 -7.98 8.42 -14.05
N VAL A 137 -8.17 9.73 -13.89
CA VAL A 137 -9.44 10.40 -14.16
C VAL A 137 -9.23 11.66 -14.97
N ALA A 138 -10.26 12.07 -15.72
CA ALA A 138 -10.29 13.35 -16.41
C ALA A 138 -11.10 14.37 -15.59
N ALA A 139 -10.65 15.64 -15.60
CA ALA A 139 -11.31 16.72 -14.90
C ALA A 139 -11.12 18.07 -15.61
N ASP A 140 -11.82 19.10 -15.14
CA ASP A 140 -11.50 20.48 -15.49
C ASP A 140 -10.24 20.91 -14.72
N LEU A 141 -9.16 21.19 -15.43
CA LEU A 141 -7.86 21.50 -14.82
C LEU A 141 -7.83 22.85 -14.08
N ASN A 142 -8.83 23.71 -14.29
CA ASN A 142 -9.04 24.93 -13.52
C ASN A 142 -9.61 24.63 -12.12
N VAL A 143 -10.30 23.49 -11.97
CA VAL A 143 -10.91 23.03 -10.72
C VAL A 143 -10.01 22.03 -10.02
N PHE A 144 -9.51 21.04 -10.74
CA PHE A 144 -8.62 19.98 -10.26
C PHE A 144 -7.40 19.90 -11.20
N PRO A 145 -6.29 20.56 -10.87
CA PRO A 145 -5.05 20.48 -11.67
C PRO A 145 -4.54 19.05 -11.82
N ILE A 146 -3.78 18.79 -12.88
CA ILE A 146 -3.09 17.49 -13.07
C ILE A 146 -2.31 17.10 -11.82
N GLY A 147 -2.40 15.83 -11.45
CA GLY A 147 -1.78 15.26 -10.23
C GLY A 147 -2.63 15.40 -8.98
N THR A 148 -3.81 16.06 -9.04
CA THR A 148 -4.75 16.09 -7.90
C THR A 148 -5.23 14.68 -7.60
N ILE A 149 -5.19 14.28 -6.32
CA ILE A 149 -5.69 13.01 -5.82
C ILE A 149 -7.05 13.24 -5.19
N LEU A 150 -8.06 12.57 -5.71
CA LEU A 150 -9.44 12.59 -5.22
C LEU A 150 -9.80 11.24 -4.63
N PHE A 151 -10.50 11.23 -3.50
CA PHE A 151 -11.25 10.04 -3.12
C PHE A 151 -12.69 10.18 -3.63
N ILE A 152 -13.15 9.15 -4.33
CA ILE A 152 -14.45 9.13 -5.02
C ILE A 152 -15.23 7.93 -4.47
N PRO A 153 -16.27 8.15 -3.63
CA PRO A 153 -17.07 7.08 -3.06
C PRO A 153 -17.62 6.11 -4.12
N GLY A 154 -17.45 4.82 -3.89
CA GLY A 154 -17.84 3.76 -4.83
C GLY A 154 -16.89 3.55 -6.02
N TYR A 155 -15.80 4.32 -6.11
CA TYR A 155 -14.78 4.16 -7.16
C TYR A 155 -13.37 3.93 -6.63
N GLY A 156 -13.00 4.58 -5.54
CA GLY A 156 -11.65 4.59 -4.96
C GLY A 156 -10.90 5.89 -5.22
N TYR A 157 -9.57 5.83 -5.29
CA TYR A 157 -8.78 7.02 -5.58
C TYR A 157 -8.73 7.33 -7.08
N GLY A 158 -9.01 8.59 -7.43
CA GLY A 158 -8.83 9.15 -8.77
C GLY A 158 -7.66 10.13 -8.80
N VAL A 159 -6.69 9.90 -9.68
CA VAL A 159 -5.59 10.83 -9.93
C VAL A 159 -5.87 11.57 -11.23
N VAL A 160 -5.99 12.90 -11.15
CA VAL A 160 -6.28 13.71 -12.34
C VAL A 160 -5.09 13.65 -13.30
N ALA A 161 -5.29 12.96 -14.40
CA ALA A 161 -4.28 12.74 -15.44
C ALA A 161 -4.71 13.33 -16.79
N ASP A 162 -6.01 13.55 -16.96
CA ASP A 162 -6.57 13.92 -18.27
C ASP A 162 -7.52 15.13 -18.18
N LYS A 163 -7.83 15.67 -19.33
CA LYS A 163 -8.84 16.71 -19.54
C LYS A 163 -9.79 16.29 -20.64
N GLY A 164 -11.07 16.42 -20.43
CA GLY A 164 -12.08 16.20 -21.49
C GLY A 164 -12.60 17.51 -22.06
N GLY A 165 -12.90 17.54 -23.37
CA GLY A 165 -13.53 18.69 -24.00
C GLY A 165 -14.88 19.06 -23.37
N ALA A 166 -15.66 18.05 -22.98
CA ALA A 166 -16.96 18.18 -22.31
C ALA A 166 -16.87 18.23 -20.78
N ILE A 167 -15.71 17.96 -20.18
CA ILE A 167 -15.50 17.93 -18.74
C ILE A 167 -15.09 19.30 -18.27
N LYS A 168 -16.10 20.12 -17.90
CA LYS A 168 -15.95 21.51 -17.48
C LYS A 168 -16.61 21.77 -16.13
N GLY A 169 -15.97 22.63 -15.33
CA GLY A 169 -16.44 22.96 -13.99
C GLY A 169 -16.35 21.75 -13.03
N ASN A 170 -17.35 21.57 -12.19
CA ASN A 170 -17.41 20.47 -11.23
C ASN A 170 -17.85 19.16 -11.89
N LYS A 171 -17.06 18.68 -12.84
CA LYS A 171 -17.24 17.38 -13.49
C LYS A 171 -15.96 16.58 -13.42
N VAL A 172 -16.10 15.28 -13.24
CA VAL A 172 -15.02 14.29 -13.33
C VAL A 172 -15.45 13.14 -14.22
N ASP A 173 -14.51 12.57 -14.96
CA ASP A 173 -14.76 11.42 -15.82
C ASP A 173 -13.82 10.30 -15.42
N LEU A 174 -14.37 9.15 -15.05
CA LEU A 174 -13.69 8.05 -14.41
C LEU A 174 -13.30 7.01 -15.45
N TYR A 175 -12.04 6.63 -15.47
CA TYR A 175 -11.56 5.62 -16.40
C TYR A 175 -12.07 4.22 -16.04
N TYR A 176 -12.58 3.51 -17.02
CA TYR A 176 -12.94 2.10 -17.00
C TYR A 176 -12.32 1.38 -18.19
N GLU A 177 -12.12 0.07 -18.07
CA GLU A 177 -11.50 -0.70 -19.15
C GLU A 177 -12.47 -0.98 -20.29
N THR A 178 -13.76 -1.15 -19.97
CA THR A 178 -14.81 -1.45 -20.95
C THR A 178 -16.03 -0.54 -20.80
N VAL A 179 -16.80 -0.42 -21.89
CA VAL A 179 -18.06 0.35 -21.93
C VAL A 179 -19.10 -0.30 -21.01
N GLU A 180 -19.15 -1.63 -20.99
CA GLU A 180 -20.04 -2.40 -20.13
C GLU A 180 -19.81 -2.03 -18.66
N GLU A 181 -18.54 -1.99 -18.22
CA GLU A 181 -18.21 -1.60 -16.85
C GLU A 181 -18.68 -0.17 -16.52
N VAL A 182 -18.58 0.77 -17.48
CA VAL A 182 -19.07 2.13 -17.26
C VAL A 182 -20.56 2.11 -16.94
N TYR A 183 -21.36 1.38 -17.72
CA TYR A 183 -22.82 1.37 -17.53
C TYR A 183 -23.27 0.53 -16.33
N GLU A 184 -22.66 -0.62 -16.10
CA GLU A 184 -23.06 -1.54 -15.04
C GLU A 184 -22.59 -1.07 -13.65
N LYS A 185 -21.33 -0.59 -13.56
CA LYS A 185 -20.72 -0.25 -12.27
C LYS A 185 -20.90 1.22 -11.90
N TRP A 186 -21.02 2.12 -12.88
CA TRP A 186 -21.02 3.54 -12.60
C TRP A 186 -22.22 4.31 -13.17
N GLY A 187 -22.29 4.50 -14.46
CA GLY A 187 -23.28 5.37 -15.13
C GLY A 187 -22.94 6.86 -14.96
N LYS A 188 -23.93 7.66 -14.56
CA LYS A 188 -23.77 9.09 -14.26
C LYS A 188 -24.31 9.37 -12.87
N LYS A 189 -23.46 9.90 -12.00
CA LYS A 189 -23.81 10.19 -10.59
C LYS A 189 -23.45 11.62 -10.23
N LYS A 190 -24.25 12.21 -9.34
CA LYS A 190 -23.92 13.44 -8.63
C LYS A 190 -23.54 13.04 -7.21
N LEU A 191 -22.29 13.34 -6.80
CA LEU A 191 -21.76 12.92 -5.50
C LEU A 191 -20.69 13.89 -5.02
N GLU A 192 -20.38 13.78 -3.75
CA GLU A 192 -19.29 14.50 -3.11
C GLU A 192 -17.98 13.72 -3.29
N VAL A 193 -16.92 14.39 -3.72
CA VAL A 193 -15.56 13.86 -3.78
C VAL A 193 -14.67 14.61 -2.80
N TYR A 194 -13.66 13.94 -2.27
CA TYR A 194 -12.76 14.50 -1.26
C TYR A 194 -11.38 14.74 -1.89
N VAL A 195 -10.83 15.93 -1.69
CA VAL A 195 -9.52 16.32 -2.22
C VAL A 195 -8.45 15.90 -1.21
N ILE A 196 -7.74 14.82 -1.51
CA ILE A 196 -6.70 14.27 -0.63
C ILE A 196 -5.40 15.07 -0.79
N GLU A 197 -5.03 15.36 -2.04
CA GLU A 197 -3.85 16.13 -2.39
C GLU A 197 -4.16 16.99 -3.62
N LYS A 198 -3.83 18.27 -3.58
CA LYS A 198 -3.97 19.15 -4.75
C LYS A 198 -2.76 18.97 -5.65
N GLY A 199 -2.99 18.74 -6.94
CA GLY A 199 -1.93 18.57 -7.91
C GLY A 199 -1.17 19.86 -8.21
N ASP A 200 0.06 19.71 -8.65
CA ASP A 200 0.99 20.76 -9.05
C ASP A 200 1.01 21.01 -10.57
N GLY A 201 0.12 20.34 -11.30
CA GLY A 201 0.04 20.44 -12.77
C GLY A 201 0.88 19.38 -13.49
N LYS A 202 1.48 18.44 -12.79
CA LYS A 202 2.32 17.37 -13.35
C LYS A 202 1.94 16.02 -12.81
N LEU A 203 2.03 15.00 -13.67
CA LEU A 203 1.90 13.60 -13.29
C LEU A 203 2.84 12.78 -14.19
N THR A 204 3.57 11.85 -13.62
CA THR A 204 4.42 10.90 -14.35
C THR A 204 4.00 9.47 -14.08
N GLU A 205 4.39 8.54 -14.95
CA GLU A 205 4.15 7.11 -14.76
C GLU A 205 4.75 6.60 -13.46
N GLU A 206 5.95 7.07 -13.11
CA GLU A 206 6.65 6.68 -11.87
C GLU A 206 5.85 7.12 -10.64
N LYS A 207 5.29 8.36 -10.64
CA LYS A 207 4.47 8.86 -9.52
C LYS A 207 3.19 8.04 -9.38
N LEU A 208 2.49 7.77 -10.48
CA LEU A 208 1.26 6.96 -10.46
C LEU A 208 1.53 5.52 -10.00
N LYS A 209 2.62 4.93 -10.48
CA LYS A 209 3.08 3.60 -10.08
C LYS A 209 3.43 3.56 -8.60
N ALA A 210 4.18 4.53 -8.09
CA ALA A 210 4.55 4.62 -6.68
C ALA A 210 3.33 4.72 -5.75
N LEU A 211 2.26 5.43 -6.16
CA LEU A 211 0.99 5.48 -5.42
C LEU A 211 0.36 4.08 -5.32
N ASN A 212 0.30 3.33 -6.42
CA ASN A 212 -0.28 1.99 -6.45
C ASN A 212 0.59 0.92 -5.78
N GLU A 213 1.90 1.13 -5.71
CA GLU A 213 2.86 0.22 -5.06
C GLU A 213 3.15 0.58 -3.60
N ASN A 214 2.51 1.60 -3.04
CA ASN A 214 2.70 2.01 -1.65
C ASN A 214 2.35 0.85 -0.70
N GLU A 215 3.31 0.43 0.13
CA GLU A 215 3.17 -0.71 1.03
C GLU A 215 1.99 -0.58 2.00
N SER A 216 1.74 0.62 2.52
CA SER A 216 0.64 0.87 3.46
C SER A 216 -0.75 0.71 2.84
N MET A 217 -0.85 0.77 1.51
CA MET A 217 -2.12 0.69 0.77
C MET A 217 -2.39 -0.68 0.14
N GLN A 218 -1.47 -1.65 0.28
CA GLN A 218 -1.57 -2.94 -0.40
C GLN A 218 -2.79 -3.78 0.04
N VAL A 219 -3.24 -3.65 1.29
CA VAL A 219 -4.45 -4.34 1.77
C VAL A 219 -5.67 -3.88 0.95
N PHE A 220 -5.85 -2.57 0.78
CA PHE A 220 -6.95 -2.00 -0.01
C PHE A 220 -6.82 -2.29 -1.49
N ARG A 221 -5.59 -2.29 -2.02
CA ARG A 221 -5.34 -2.65 -3.41
C ARG A 221 -5.72 -4.10 -3.69
N GLN A 222 -5.42 -5.01 -2.79
CA GLN A 222 -5.82 -6.42 -2.91
C GLN A 222 -7.33 -6.58 -2.84
N GLN A 223 -8.02 -5.89 -1.94
CA GLN A 223 -9.49 -5.87 -1.89
C GLN A 223 -10.08 -5.39 -3.22
N TYR A 224 -9.52 -4.31 -3.78
CA TYR A 224 -9.92 -3.78 -5.07
C TYR A 224 -9.73 -4.81 -6.20
N ILE A 225 -8.56 -5.46 -6.29
CA ILE A 225 -8.29 -6.48 -7.31
C ILE A 225 -9.22 -7.68 -7.18
N GLN A 226 -9.51 -8.13 -5.95
CA GLN A 226 -10.44 -9.23 -5.71
C GLN A 226 -11.88 -8.88 -6.09
N SER A 227 -12.34 -7.66 -5.82
CA SER A 227 -13.67 -7.19 -6.23
C SER A 227 -13.84 -7.08 -7.74
N LYS A 228 -12.73 -6.90 -8.48
CA LYS A 228 -12.72 -6.84 -9.94
C LYS A 228 -12.84 -8.23 -10.59
N SER A 229 -12.44 -9.28 -9.90
CA SER A 229 -12.43 -10.66 -10.41
C SER A 229 -13.73 -11.44 -10.15
N GLN A 230 -14.71 -10.81 -9.50
CA GLN A 230 -16.06 -11.33 -9.27
C GLN A 230 -17.05 -10.71 -10.24
#